data_6253955f39c6d9d9c406421fe44e1fb1
#
_entry.id   6253955f39c6d9d9c406421fe44e1fb1
#
_cell.length_a   1.000
_cell.length_b   1.000
_cell.length_c   1.000
_cell.angle_alpha   90.00
_cell.angle_beta   90.00
_cell.angle_gamma   90.00
#
_symmetry.space_group_name_H-M   'P 1'
#
loop_
_entity.id
_entity.type
_entity.pdbx_description
1 polymer ?
#
loop_
_entity_poly.entity_id
_entity_poly.type
_entity_poly.pdbx_seq_one_letter_code
_entity_poly.pdbx_strand_id
1 'polypeptide(L)'
;MHVFYTPDIQKSNELPEEEAQHCTRVLRLGIGDEITLTDGKGNFYKAEITVATNKRCFVTIKETIFQEPLWPCHLHIAMAPTKNMDRNEWFAEKATEIGFNELTFLNCRFSERKVIKTERIEKILVSAIKQSLKARSVSYTHLRAHET
;
A
#
# COMPACT_ATOMS: atom_id res chain seq x y z
N MET A 1 7.88 5.67 13.72
CA MET A 1 7.75 4.24 13.41
C MET A 1 7.66 4.06 11.89
N HIS A 2 8.48 3.19 11.34
CA HIS A 2 8.50 2.92 9.92
C HIS A 2 7.81 1.60 9.61
N VAL A 3 6.86 1.63 8.68
CA VAL A 3 6.12 0.44 8.24
C VAL A 3 6.56 0.11 6.82
N PHE A 4 6.85 -1.16 6.57
CA PHE A 4 7.23 -1.66 5.25
C PHE A 4 6.12 -2.54 4.69
N TYR A 5 5.82 -2.36 3.41
CA TYR A 5 4.78 -3.13 2.74
C TYR A 5 5.35 -4.43 2.19
N THR A 6 4.87 -5.55 2.71
CA THR A 6 5.40 -6.88 2.40
C THR A 6 4.25 -7.85 2.16
N PRO A 7 3.60 -7.79 0.97
CA PRO A 7 2.38 -8.57 0.72
C PRO A 7 2.59 -10.08 0.75
N ASP A 8 3.80 -10.56 0.52
CA ASP A 8 4.11 -11.99 0.46
C ASP A 8 4.86 -12.50 1.71
N ILE A 9 4.75 -11.79 2.84
CA ILE A 9 5.51 -12.14 4.04
C ILE A 9 5.20 -13.55 4.57
N GLN A 10 3.99 -14.05 4.34
CA GLN A 10 3.61 -15.40 4.75
C GLN A 10 4.26 -16.48 3.89
N LYS A 11 4.68 -16.13 2.68
CA LYS A 11 5.33 -17.06 1.75
C LYS A 11 6.85 -16.99 1.84
N SER A 12 7.38 -15.82 2.15
CA SER A 12 8.82 -15.57 2.17
C SER A 12 9.14 -14.49 3.21
N ASN A 13 10.15 -14.74 4.02
CA ASN A 13 10.62 -13.78 5.04
C ASN A 13 11.54 -12.71 4.46
N GLU A 14 11.36 -12.37 3.21
CA GLU A 14 12.16 -11.36 2.49
C GLU A 14 11.32 -10.15 2.14
N LEU A 15 11.85 -8.95 2.37
CA LEU A 15 11.21 -7.71 1.94
C LEU A 15 11.32 -7.57 0.41
N PRO A 16 10.32 -6.96 -0.25
CA PRO A 16 10.46 -6.56 -1.65
C PRO A 16 11.70 -5.68 -1.84
N GLU A 17 12.29 -5.72 -3.03
CA GLU A 17 13.54 -5.01 -3.30
C GLU A 17 13.45 -3.51 -2.97
N GLU A 18 12.36 -2.84 -3.35
CA GLU A 18 12.17 -1.42 -3.06
C GLU A 18 12.15 -1.15 -1.56
N GLU A 19 11.46 -1.99 -0.79
CA GLU A 19 11.40 -1.87 0.66
C GLU A 19 12.75 -2.20 1.31
N ALA A 20 13.46 -3.19 0.78
CA ALA A 20 14.80 -3.54 1.25
C ALA A 20 15.77 -2.37 1.06
N GLN A 21 15.74 -1.71 -0.09
CA GLN A 21 16.58 -0.54 -0.36
C GLN A 21 16.23 0.62 0.56
N HIS A 22 14.95 0.87 0.79
CA HIS A 22 14.53 1.92 1.72
C HIS A 22 15.02 1.63 3.14
N CYS A 23 14.87 0.39 3.58
CA CYS A 23 15.30 -0.06 4.91
C CYS A 23 16.80 0.11 5.12
N THR A 24 17.61 -0.40 4.18
CA THR A 24 19.06 -0.48 4.36
C THR A 24 19.80 0.79 3.95
N ARG A 25 19.40 1.42 2.83
CA ARG A 25 20.09 2.60 2.31
C ARG A 25 19.60 3.92 2.90
N VAL A 26 18.28 4.09 2.99
CA VAL A 26 17.69 5.35 3.43
C VAL A 26 17.65 5.41 4.95
N LEU A 27 17.09 4.40 5.60
CA LEU A 27 16.94 4.36 7.05
C LEU A 27 18.18 3.77 7.75
N ARG A 28 19.08 3.15 7.00
CA ARG A 28 20.34 2.57 7.51
C ARG A 28 20.14 1.57 8.64
N LEU A 29 19.08 0.78 8.53
CA LEU A 29 18.80 -0.30 9.48
C LEU A 29 19.62 -1.53 9.12
N GLY A 30 19.93 -2.35 10.10
CA GLY A 30 20.77 -3.52 9.94
C GLY A 30 20.33 -4.68 10.80
N ILE A 31 21.15 -5.73 10.80
CA ILE A 31 20.90 -6.96 11.56
C ILE A 31 20.64 -6.64 13.03
N GLY A 32 19.57 -7.21 13.58
CA GLY A 32 19.16 -7.02 14.97
C GLY A 32 18.18 -5.88 15.19
N ASP A 33 17.97 -5.02 14.21
CA ASP A 33 16.98 -3.95 14.33
C ASP A 33 15.57 -4.48 14.19
N GLU A 34 14.64 -3.94 14.97
CA GLU A 34 13.22 -4.28 14.86
C GLU A 34 12.53 -3.33 13.89
N ILE A 35 11.67 -3.90 13.05
CA ILE A 35 10.85 -3.16 12.09
C ILE A 35 9.43 -3.65 12.14
N THR A 36 8.51 -2.84 11.61
CA THR A 36 7.10 -3.21 11.49
C THR A 36 6.77 -3.41 10.01
N LEU A 37 6.10 -4.52 9.71
CA LEU A 37 5.66 -4.86 8.35
C LEU A 37 4.15 -4.87 8.28
N THR A 38 3.60 -4.64 7.10
CA THR A 38 2.19 -4.90 6.81
C THR A 38 2.06 -5.73 5.56
N ASP A 39 1.14 -6.69 5.56
CA ASP A 39 0.84 -7.48 4.38
C ASP A 39 -0.27 -6.87 3.50
N GLY A 40 -0.87 -5.79 3.95
CA GLY A 40 -2.00 -5.18 3.25
C GLY A 40 -3.31 -5.97 3.38
N LYS A 41 -3.31 -7.05 4.16
CA LYS A 41 -4.44 -7.96 4.33
C LYS A 41 -5.05 -7.90 5.74
N GLY A 42 -4.64 -6.93 6.51
CA GLY A 42 -5.15 -6.71 7.86
C GLY A 42 -4.18 -7.02 8.97
N ASN A 43 -2.95 -7.39 8.67
CA ASN A 43 -1.96 -7.76 9.68
C ASN A 43 -0.78 -6.80 9.71
N PHE A 44 -0.32 -6.50 10.92
CA PHE A 44 1.00 -5.94 11.16
C PHE A 44 1.90 -7.04 11.72
N TYR A 45 3.17 -6.98 11.40
CA TYR A 45 4.17 -7.91 11.90
C TYR A 45 5.31 -7.14 12.55
N LYS A 46 5.65 -7.48 13.77
CA LYS A 46 6.89 -7.02 14.39
C LYS A 46 7.97 -8.04 14.02
N ALA A 47 9.02 -7.57 13.40
CA ALA A 47 10.06 -8.42 12.85
C ALA A 47 11.44 -7.88 13.19
N GLU A 48 12.41 -8.79 13.26
CA GLU A 48 13.80 -8.48 13.45
C GLU A 48 14.59 -8.79 12.18
N ILE A 49 15.45 -7.87 11.76
CA ILE A 49 16.27 -8.04 10.57
C ILE A 49 17.35 -9.09 10.85
N THR A 50 17.41 -10.13 10.04
CA THR A 50 18.42 -11.20 10.14
C THR A 50 19.49 -11.12 9.08
N VAL A 51 19.18 -10.59 7.89
CA VAL A 51 20.13 -10.33 6.81
C VAL A 51 19.80 -8.99 6.18
N ALA A 52 20.80 -8.15 5.99
CA ALA A 52 20.61 -6.84 5.37
C ALA A 52 21.74 -6.57 4.38
N THR A 53 21.39 -6.48 3.10
CA THR A 53 22.29 -6.04 2.02
C THR A 53 21.66 -4.87 1.28
N ASN A 54 22.38 -4.30 0.31
CA ASN A 54 21.86 -3.17 -0.46
C ASN A 54 20.55 -3.45 -1.21
N LYS A 55 20.30 -4.71 -1.55
CA LYS A 55 19.15 -5.12 -2.37
C LYS A 55 18.23 -6.13 -1.67
N ARG A 56 18.70 -6.77 -0.63
CA ARG A 56 17.96 -7.85 0.03
C ARG A 56 17.92 -7.64 1.53
N CYS A 57 16.75 -7.89 2.10
CA CYS A 57 16.56 -7.80 3.54
C CYS A 57 15.65 -8.96 3.98
N PHE A 58 16.16 -9.79 4.87
CA PHE A 58 15.42 -10.92 5.44
C PHE A 58 15.11 -10.63 6.91
N VAL A 59 13.98 -11.13 7.35
CA VAL A 59 13.50 -10.88 8.71
C VAL A 59 13.03 -12.17 9.39
N THR A 60 12.99 -12.13 10.72
CA THR A 60 12.29 -13.14 11.53
C THR A 60 11.10 -12.45 12.17
N ILE A 61 9.91 -13.01 12.01
CA ILE A 61 8.70 -12.47 12.58
C ILE A 61 8.64 -12.80 14.06
N LYS A 62 8.49 -11.77 14.90
CA LYS A 62 8.40 -11.90 16.37
C LYS A 62 6.95 -11.92 16.84
N GLU A 63 6.09 -11.11 16.25
CA GLU A 63 4.70 -10.95 16.66
C GLU A 63 3.82 -10.59 15.45
N THR A 64 2.63 -11.15 15.41
CA THR A 64 1.61 -10.82 14.41
C THR A 64 0.44 -10.13 15.10
N ILE A 65 0.06 -8.95 14.62
CA ILE A 65 -1.01 -8.14 15.18
C ILE A 65 -2.07 -7.94 14.13
N PHE A 66 -3.29 -8.41 14.37
CA PHE A 66 -4.43 -8.19 13.48
C PHE A 66 -5.02 -6.81 13.76
N GLN A 67 -5.25 -6.03 12.70
CA GLN A 67 -5.94 -4.75 12.80
C GLN A 67 -7.40 -4.93 12.42
N GLU A 68 -8.31 -4.61 13.34
CA GLU A 68 -9.74 -4.66 13.07
C GLU A 68 -10.11 -3.67 11.96
N PRO A 69 -11.07 -4.02 11.07
CA PRO A 69 -11.59 -3.08 10.08
C PRO A 69 -12.16 -1.82 10.75
N LEU A 70 -11.90 -0.66 10.13
CA LEU A 70 -12.42 0.62 10.64
C LEU A 70 -13.95 0.71 10.57
N TRP A 71 -14.55 0.02 9.60
CA TRP A 71 -15.98 0.08 9.32
C TRP A 71 -16.57 -1.32 9.32
N PRO A 72 -17.84 -1.47 9.74
CA PRO A 72 -18.52 -2.77 9.61
C PRO A 72 -18.95 -3.09 8.18
N CYS A 73 -18.73 -2.18 7.22
CA CYS A 73 -19.10 -2.34 5.82
C CYS A 73 -17.88 -2.19 4.92
N HIS A 74 -18.04 -2.62 3.67
CA HIS A 74 -17.04 -2.46 2.63
C HIS A 74 -17.35 -1.18 1.84
N LEU A 75 -16.45 -0.20 1.90
CA LEU A 75 -16.63 1.08 1.23
C LEU A 75 -15.86 1.10 -0.08
N HIS A 76 -16.60 1.17 -1.18
CA HIS A 76 -16.06 1.23 -2.52
C HIS A 76 -16.42 2.56 -3.18
N ILE A 77 -15.44 3.30 -3.65
CA ILE A 77 -15.65 4.55 -4.37
C ILE A 77 -15.30 4.34 -5.84
N ALA A 78 -16.27 4.62 -6.70
CA ALA A 78 -16.09 4.57 -8.15
C ALA A 78 -16.32 5.97 -8.71
N MET A 79 -15.36 6.50 -9.45
CA MET A 79 -15.45 7.86 -9.98
C MET A 79 -14.68 8.02 -11.28
N ALA A 80 -15.13 8.95 -12.12
CA ALA A 80 -14.36 9.36 -13.28
C ALA A 80 -13.20 10.27 -12.82
N PRO A 81 -11.96 10.01 -13.26
CA PRO A 81 -10.84 10.87 -12.87
C PRO A 81 -11.00 12.27 -13.48
N THR A 82 -10.50 13.26 -12.75
CA THR A 82 -10.49 14.64 -13.23
C THR A 82 -9.35 14.83 -14.24
N LYS A 83 -9.39 15.94 -14.96
CA LYS A 83 -8.32 16.31 -15.90
C LYS A 83 -6.97 16.47 -15.19
N ASN A 84 -6.97 17.08 -14.02
CA ASN A 84 -5.76 17.31 -13.23
C ASN A 84 -5.39 16.05 -12.44
N MET A 85 -4.30 15.40 -12.85
CA MET A 85 -3.83 14.16 -12.21
C MET A 85 -3.46 14.37 -10.75
N ASP A 86 -2.93 15.52 -10.37
CA ASP A 86 -2.57 15.82 -8.99
C ASP A 86 -3.77 15.76 -8.06
N ARG A 87 -4.95 16.14 -8.51
CA ARG A 87 -6.17 16.04 -7.72
C ARG A 87 -6.63 14.61 -7.55
N ASN A 88 -6.48 13.77 -8.58
CA ASN A 88 -6.79 12.35 -8.51
C ASN A 88 -5.87 11.65 -7.50
N GLU A 89 -4.59 11.98 -7.54
CA GLU A 89 -3.59 11.43 -6.62
C GLU A 89 -3.84 11.90 -5.18
N TRP A 90 -4.14 13.16 -4.99
CA TRP A 90 -4.49 13.71 -3.69
C TRP A 90 -5.72 13.02 -3.10
N PHE A 91 -6.74 12.79 -3.92
CA PHE A 91 -7.94 12.06 -3.51
C PHE A 91 -7.60 10.64 -3.06
N ALA A 92 -6.82 9.91 -3.87
CA ALA A 92 -6.41 8.54 -3.54
C ALA A 92 -5.66 8.48 -2.20
N GLU A 93 -4.73 9.41 -1.97
CA GLU A 93 -3.97 9.50 -0.74
C GLU A 93 -4.88 9.78 0.46
N LYS A 94 -5.70 10.83 0.39
CA LYS A 94 -6.53 11.26 1.52
C LYS A 94 -7.65 10.29 1.85
N ALA A 95 -8.29 9.72 0.83
CA ALA A 95 -9.33 8.71 1.05
C ALA A 95 -8.74 7.45 1.69
N THR A 96 -7.52 7.08 1.32
CA THR A 96 -6.81 5.96 1.95
C THR A 96 -6.52 6.25 3.43
N GLU A 97 -6.11 7.46 3.75
CA GLU A 97 -5.88 7.87 5.14
C GLU A 97 -7.17 7.80 5.97
N ILE A 98 -8.31 8.11 5.37
CA ILE A 98 -9.61 8.00 6.02
C ILE A 98 -10.02 6.53 6.19
N GLY A 99 -9.73 5.67 5.20
CA GLY A 99 -9.88 4.23 5.37
C GLY A 99 -10.90 3.54 4.49
N PHE A 100 -11.06 3.96 3.24
CA PHE A 100 -11.93 3.22 2.31
C PHE A 100 -11.25 1.92 1.83
N ASN A 101 -12.04 1.03 1.21
CA ASN A 101 -11.59 -0.33 0.88
C ASN A 101 -11.22 -0.51 -0.58
N GLU A 102 -11.97 0.10 -1.48
CA GLU A 102 -11.74 -0.01 -2.92
C GLU A 102 -11.86 1.32 -3.62
N LEU A 103 -11.04 1.51 -4.64
CA LEU A 103 -11.11 2.64 -5.56
C LEU A 103 -11.19 2.12 -6.99
N THR A 104 -12.17 2.60 -7.74
CA THR A 104 -12.27 2.35 -9.17
C THR A 104 -12.32 3.67 -9.91
N PHE A 105 -11.36 3.90 -10.80
CA PHE A 105 -11.46 5.00 -11.76
C PHE A 105 -12.18 4.51 -13.01
N LEU A 106 -13.22 5.26 -13.41
CA LEU A 106 -14.07 4.92 -14.53
C LEU A 106 -13.69 5.71 -15.78
N ASN A 107 -13.56 5.03 -16.90
CA ASN A 107 -13.42 5.69 -18.19
C ASN A 107 -14.83 5.97 -18.77
N CYS A 108 -15.40 7.08 -18.34
CA CYS A 108 -16.75 7.48 -18.77
C CYS A 108 -16.71 8.19 -20.13
N ARG A 109 -17.86 8.17 -20.84
CA ARG A 109 -17.97 8.74 -22.18
C ARG A 109 -17.53 10.21 -22.25
N PHE A 110 -17.86 11.00 -21.23
CA PHE A 110 -17.53 12.42 -21.17
C PHE A 110 -16.41 12.76 -20.20
N SER A 111 -15.64 11.77 -19.76
CA SER A 111 -14.46 12.01 -18.92
C SER A 111 -13.40 12.75 -19.73
N GLU A 112 -12.80 13.77 -19.15
CA GLU A 112 -11.69 14.47 -19.76
C GLU A 112 -10.41 13.65 -19.77
N ARG A 113 -10.19 12.84 -18.72
CA ARG A 113 -9.01 11.98 -18.64
C ARG A 113 -9.40 10.53 -18.86
N LYS A 114 -8.87 9.94 -19.91
CA LYS A 114 -9.15 8.55 -20.32
C LYS A 114 -8.05 7.57 -19.92
N VAL A 115 -6.85 8.06 -19.67
CA VAL A 115 -5.68 7.24 -19.37
C VAL A 115 -5.16 7.56 -17.96
N ILE A 116 -5.01 6.52 -17.16
CA ILE A 116 -4.45 6.59 -15.82
C ILE A 116 -3.31 5.59 -15.73
N LYS A 117 -2.17 6.00 -15.17
CA LYS A 117 -1.06 5.09 -14.90
C LYS A 117 -1.37 4.32 -13.62
N THR A 118 -1.80 3.07 -13.77
CA THR A 118 -2.21 2.21 -12.65
C THR A 118 -1.11 2.05 -11.62
N GLU A 119 0.13 1.82 -12.06
CA GLU A 119 1.27 1.65 -11.15
C GLU A 119 1.50 2.84 -10.24
N ARG A 120 1.31 4.06 -10.77
CA ARG A 120 1.47 5.28 -9.98
C ARG A 120 0.41 5.39 -8.91
N ILE A 121 -0.84 5.09 -9.23
CA ILE A 121 -1.94 5.10 -8.26
C ILE A 121 -1.70 4.04 -7.19
N GLU A 122 -1.31 2.84 -7.55
CA GLU A 122 -1.02 1.77 -6.60
C GLU A 122 0.10 2.16 -5.63
N LYS A 123 1.15 2.79 -6.11
CA LYS A 123 2.24 3.29 -5.25
C LYS A 123 1.76 4.35 -4.25
N ILE A 124 0.88 5.24 -4.68
CA ILE A 124 0.30 6.27 -3.80
C ILE A 124 -0.56 5.62 -2.71
N LEU A 125 -1.37 4.64 -3.07
CA LEU A 125 -2.21 3.91 -2.12
C LEU A 125 -1.35 3.18 -1.08
N VAL A 126 -0.29 2.50 -1.49
CA VAL A 126 0.64 1.82 -0.59
C VAL A 126 1.33 2.82 0.34
N SER A 127 1.85 3.92 -0.19
CA SER A 127 2.48 4.95 0.63
C SER A 127 1.53 5.52 1.66
N ALA A 128 0.27 5.73 1.28
CA ALA A 128 -0.74 6.27 2.18
C ALA A 128 -1.09 5.31 3.32
N ILE A 129 -1.19 4.01 3.06
CA ILE A 129 -1.44 3.05 4.15
C ILE A 129 -0.24 2.96 5.11
N LYS A 130 0.96 3.05 4.60
CA LYS A 130 2.18 3.05 5.43
C LYS A 130 2.22 4.28 6.35
N GLN A 131 1.96 5.46 5.81
CA GLN A 131 1.98 6.71 6.57
C GLN A 131 0.85 6.79 7.59
N SER A 132 -0.33 6.29 7.26
CA SER A 132 -1.49 6.33 8.13
C SER A 132 -1.60 5.11 9.06
N LEU A 133 -0.60 4.24 9.06
CA LEU A 133 -0.52 3.04 9.91
C LEU A 133 -1.73 2.13 9.73
N LYS A 134 -2.07 1.82 8.49
CA LYS A 134 -3.16 0.90 8.14
C LYS A 134 -2.60 -0.40 7.63
N ALA A 135 -3.16 -1.50 8.12
CA ALA A 135 -2.74 -2.84 7.74
C ALA A 135 -3.49 -3.37 6.51
N ARG A 136 -4.49 -2.64 6.01
CA ARG A 136 -5.28 -3.05 4.84
C ARG A 136 -4.98 -2.17 3.65
N SER A 137 -4.61 -2.78 2.54
CA SER A 137 -4.42 -2.08 1.29
C SER A 137 -5.77 -1.74 0.64
N VAL A 138 -5.76 -0.69 -0.18
CA VAL A 138 -6.91 -0.32 -0.99
C VAL A 138 -6.82 -1.08 -2.31
N SER A 139 -7.90 -1.77 -2.70
CA SER A 139 -7.98 -2.43 -4.00
C SER A 139 -8.25 -1.39 -5.07
N TYR A 140 -7.48 -1.42 -6.15
CA TYR A 140 -7.59 -0.42 -7.23
C TYR A 140 -7.92 -1.09 -8.56
N THR A 141 -8.88 -0.49 -9.29
CA THR A 141 -9.28 -0.95 -10.61
C THR A 141 -9.52 0.25 -11.54
N HIS A 142 -9.17 0.09 -12.81
CA HIS A 142 -9.50 1.07 -13.84
C HIS A 142 -10.42 0.40 -14.87
N LEU A 143 -11.66 0.87 -14.96
CA LEU A 143 -12.69 0.28 -15.81
C LEU A 143 -13.30 1.29 -16.77
N ARG A 144 -13.69 0.81 -17.94
CA ARG A 144 -14.60 1.55 -18.81
C ARG A 144 -16.02 1.40 -18.27
N ALA A 145 -16.77 2.52 -18.25
CA ALA A 145 -18.09 2.54 -17.65
C ALA A 145 -19.08 1.54 -18.28
N HIS A 146 -18.91 1.21 -19.56
CA HIS A 146 -19.78 0.28 -20.28
C HIS A 146 -19.36 -1.20 -20.16
N GLU A 147 -18.32 -1.49 -19.40
CA GLU A 147 -17.80 -2.84 -19.19
C GLU A 147 -18.33 -3.50 -17.92
N THR A 148 -19.17 -2.83 -17.19
CA THR A 148 -19.73 -3.33 -15.92
C THR A 148 -20.82 -4.35 -16.11
#